data_920d10b3f6d76155808ba2eb4d9434bc
#
_entry.id   920d10b3f6d76155808ba2eb4d9434bc
#
_cell.length_a   1.000
_cell.length_b   1.000
_cell.length_c   1.000
_cell.angle_alpha   90.00
_cell.angle_beta   90.00
_cell.angle_gamma   90.00
#
_symmetry.space_group_name_H-M   'P 1'
#
loop_
_entity.id
_entity.type
_entity.pdbx_description
1 polymer ?
#
loop_
_entity_poly.entity_id
_entity_poly.type
_entity_poly.pdbx_seq_one_letter_code
_entity_poly.pdbx_strand_id
1 'polypeptide(L)'
;AVDDPAFHFAKISQSYQALYLLVNTTRSELTVTAYDLNGSVVDTFTVEHDNACRDGHSFVFDRLHKTLICSVCGETAPANYTGWATDKTSGKQMYFLAGEYKTGWMLIGTTAYHFDLKNGTMHKTTILEDVPTTCSVQGHLSVKCECGETYETKYDKPSGHSFSKVVADDGTVYYHCDRCGKISTMDMPFVDVDDTDWFAEAVYYCYQNSLLRGRSEMSFDPDAAMTRAELVTVLWRIAGSPNSDNVGKTPFTDVPAGSWYTAAVNWCSENKIVNGIGDGLFAPDDQITREQIVTILYRFAKFRGLDVGDTTDLAKKFTDAARVSDYAKEALSWAVAVGIINGMPDNTIAPQNSATRAEVATIIMRYTKLVSGTEN
;
A
#
# COMPACT_ATOMS: atom_id res chain seq x y z
N ALA A 1 13.04 -19.08 36.86
CA ALA A 1 14.24 -19.79 37.18
C ALA A 1 14.90 -20.16 35.86
N VAL A 2 16.05 -19.61 35.56
CA VAL A 2 16.86 -19.99 34.42
C VAL A 2 17.76 -21.09 34.93
N ASP A 3 17.60 -22.33 34.45
CA ASP A 3 18.54 -23.41 34.67
C ASP A 3 19.80 -23.14 33.82
N ASP A 4 20.66 -22.27 34.35
CA ASP A 4 22.01 -22.11 33.83
C ASP A 4 22.93 -22.98 34.68
N PRO A 5 23.59 -24.03 34.15
CA PRO A 5 24.48 -24.90 34.87
C PRO A 5 25.73 -24.21 35.44
N ALA A 6 25.96 -22.94 35.10
CA ALA A 6 27.05 -22.13 35.65
C ALA A 6 26.75 -21.53 37.05
N PHE A 7 25.51 -21.57 37.52
CA PHE A 7 25.15 -21.05 38.84
C PHE A 7 25.05 -22.15 39.89
N HIS A 8 26.14 -22.48 40.51
CA HIS A 8 26.14 -23.27 41.76
C HIS A 8 25.94 -22.33 42.95
N PHE A 9 24.75 -22.32 43.52
CA PHE A 9 24.51 -21.67 44.80
C PHE A 9 25.36 -22.37 45.89
N ALA A 10 26.30 -21.66 46.50
CA ALA A 10 26.93 -22.10 47.71
C ALA A 10 25.87 -22.29 48.80
N LYS A 11 26.00 -23.36 49.58
CA LYS A 11 25.07 -23.78 50.62
C LYS A 11 24.85 -22.63 51.62
N ILE A 12 23.71 -21.98 51.59
CA ILE A 12 23.33 -20.98 52.57
C ILE A 12 23.13 -21.69 53.91
N SER A 13 23.94 -21.34 54.92
CA SER A 13 23.74 -21.77 56.31
C SER A 13 22.41 -21.19 56.80
N GLN A 14 21.48 -22.06 57.20
CA GLN A 14 20.16 -21.66 57.67
C GLN A 14 20.28 -20.97 59.04
N SER A 15 20.21 -19.65 59.07
CA SER A 15 19.70 -18.94 60.23
C SER A 15 18.22 -18.62 60.00
N TYR A 16 17.37 -18.87 61.00
CA TYR A 16 15.92 -18.68 60.93
C TYR A 16 15.46 -17.20 60.84
N GLN A 17 16.25 -16.31 60.26
CA GLN A 17 15.89 -14.90 60.09
C GLN A 17 15.43 -14.67 58.65
N ALA A 18 14.34 -13.94 58.50
CA ALA A 18 13.89 -13.54 57.19
C ALA A 18 14.93 -12.61 56.54
N LEU A 19 15.29 -12.92 55.31
CA LEU A 19 16.28 -12.17 54.52
C LEU A 19 15.61 -11.68 53.25
N TYR A 20 16.01 -10.50 52.79
CA TYR A 20 15.71 -10.10 51.41
C TYR A 20 17.01 -9.95 50.62
N LEU A 21 16.91 -10.23 49.30
CA LEU A 21 18.06 -10.19 48.41
C LEU A 21 17.94 -8.99 47.47
N LEU A 22 18.98 -8.17 47.40
CA LEU A 22 19.13 -7.17 46.35
C LEU A 22 20.09 -7.70 45.32
N VAL A 23 19.64 -7.79 44.06
CA VAL A 23 20.44 -8.27 42.94
C VAL A 23 20.74 -7.09 42.03
N ASN A 24 22.01 -6.72 41.94
CA ASN A 24 22.51 -5.72 41.01
C ASN A 24 23.23 -6.44 39.87
N THR A 25 22.88 -6.15 38.63
CA THR A 25 23.49 -6.73 37.45
C THR A 25 24.11 -5.65 36.60
N THR A 26 25.35 -5.86 36.19
CA THR A 26 26.01 -5.13 35.11
C THR A 26 26.34 -6.11 33.99
N ARG A 27 26.90 -5.65 32.87
CA ARG A 27 27.33 -6.55 31.78
C ARG A 27 28.46 -7.51 32.20
N SER A 28 29.20 -7.18 33.22
CA SER A 28 30.40 -7.94 33.66
C SER A 28 30.30 -8.51 35.06
N GLU A 29 29.24 -8.23 35.78
CA GLU A 29 29.17 -8.54 37.19
C GLU A 29 27.72 -8.75 37.65
N LEU A 30 27.49 -9.79 38.42
CA LEU A 30 26.26 -10.03 39.15
C LEU A 30 26.60 -9.94 40.64
N THR A 31 26.14 -8.93 41.33
CA THR A 31 26.30 -8.82 42.78
C THR A 31 24.97 -9.13 43.48
N VAL A 32 24.99 -10.12 44.37
CA VAL A 32 23.85 -10.47 45.21
C VAL A 32 24.16 -10.09 46.64
N THR A 33 23.38 -9.19 47.23
CA THR A 33 23.55 -8.78 48.63
C THR A 33 22.33 -9.22 49.44
N ALA A 34 22.56 -9.99 50.50
CA ALA A 34 21.55 -10.41 51.44
C ALA A 34 21.47 -9.43 52.62
N TYR A 35 20.27 -9.01 52.97
CA TYR A 35 20.00 -8.09 54.07
C TYR A 35 19.09 -8.78 55.10
N ASP A 36 19.28 -8.45 56.38
CA ASP A 36 18.31 -8.76 57.43
C ASP A 36 17.11 -7.77 57.39
N LEU A 37 16.11 -8.03 58.21
CA LEU A 37 14.92 -7.17 58.29
C LEU A 37 15.21 -5.75 58.82
N ASN A 38 16.37 -5.51 59.39
CA ASN A 38 16.80 -4.19 59.86
C ASN A 38 17.60 -3.43 58.79
N GLY A 39 17.82 -4.05 57.61
CA GLY A 39 18.58 -3.48 56.53
C GLY A 39 20.09 -3.64 56.64
N SER A 40 20.59 -4.49 57.57
CA SER A 40 22.02 -4.78 57.69
C SER A 40 22.43 -5.84 56.65
N VAL A 41 23.58 -5.65 56.03
CA VAL A 41 24.14 -6.64 55.09
C VAL A 41 24.56 -7.90 55.86
N VAL A 42 24.00 -9.01 55.48
CA VAL A 42 24.32 -10.32 56.08
C VAL A 42 25.36 -11.05 55.25
N ASP A 43 25.26 -10.96 53.94
CA ASP A 43 26.19 -11.59 53.02
C ASP A 43 26.18 -10.83 51.67
N THR A 44 27.29 -10.89 50.96
CA THR A 44 27.43 -10.36 49.59
C THR A 44 28.34 -11.30 48.82
N PHE A 45 27.89 -11.75 47.67
CA PHE A 45 28.77 -12.43 46.73
C PHE A 45 28.65 -11.78 45.35
N THR A 46 29.76 -11.78 44.66
CA THR A 46 29.86 -11.24 43.29
C THR A 46 30.34 -12.36 42.39
N VAL A 47 29.64 -12.50 41.28
CA VAL A 47 30.07 -13.36 40.17
C VAL A 47 30.56 -12.44 39.07
N GLU A 48 31.85 -12.49 38.80
CA GLU A 48 32.43 -11.75 37.66
C GLU A 48 32.33 -12.63 36.42
N HIS A 49 31.79 -12.07 35.36
CA HIS A 49 31.86 -12.70 34.05
C HIS A 49 33.23 -12.38 33.44
N ASP A 50 33.84 -13.38 32.80
CA ASP A 50 35.11 -13.18 32.10
C ASP A 50 34.97 -12.02 31.10
N ASN A 51 35.76 -10.95 31.34
CA ASN A 51 35.70 -9.71 30.57
C ASN A 51 36.16 -9.85 29.10
N ALA A 52 36.63 -11.01 28.69
CA ALA A 52 37.22 -11.24 27.38
C ALA A 52 36.23 -11.01 26.23
N CYS A 53 34.91 -11.17 26.49
CA CYS A 53 33.85 -10.99 25.47
C CYS A 53 32.76 -9.99 25.90
N ARG A 54 33.14 -8.98 26.65
CA ARG A 54 32.24 -7.95 27.21
C ARG A 54 31.33 -7.27 26.17
N ASP A 55 31.84 -7.07 24.97
CA ASP A 55 31.12 -6.42 23.86
C ASP A 55 30.51 -7.43 22.87
N GLY A 56 30.48 -8.70 23.25
CA GLY A 56 30.00 -9.81 22.45
C GLY A 56 31.09 -10.75 21.96
N HIS A 57 30.69 -11.93 21.52
CA HIS A 57 31.64 -12.95 21.04
C HIS A 57 32.03 -12.69 19.57
N SER A 58 33.33 -12.87 19.27
CA SER A 58 33.88 -12.88 17.92
C SER A 58 33.98 -14.30 17.40
N PHE A 59 32.94 -14.83 16.82
CA PHE A 59 32.93 -16.25 16.39
C PHE A 59 33.73 -16.47 15.10
N VAL A 60 34.48 -17.57 15.10
CA VAL A 60 35.22 -18.11 13.96
C VAL A 60 34.62 -19.45 13.59
N PHE A 61 34.29 -19.64 12.31
CA PHE A 61 33.72 -20.87 11.79
C PHE A 61 34.82 -21.83 11.33
N ASP A 62 34.91 -22.97 11.96
CA ASP A 62 35.79 -24.08 11.55
C ASP A 62 34.99 -25.04 10.64
N ARG A 63 35.27 -25.01 9.34
CA ARG A 63 34.58 -25.84 8.34
C ARG A 63 34.79 -27.33 8.54
N LEU A 64 35.97 -27.72 9.05
CA LEU A 64 36.32 -29.13 9.23
C LEU A 64 35.46 -29.76 10.33
N HIS A 65 35.29 -29.06 11.43
CA HIS A 65 34.53 -29.52 12.57
C HIS A 65 33.08 -29.01 12.58
N LYS A 66 32.71 -28.13 11.65
CA LYS A 66 31.39 -27.45 11.59
C LYS A 66 31.01 -26.75 12.88
N THR A 67 31.97 -26.12 13.52
CA THR A 67 31.78 -25.45 14.80
C THR A 67 32.05 -23.94 14.69
N LEU A 68 31.30 -23.16 15.46
CA LEU A 68 31.52 -21.74 15.68
C LEU A 68 32.14 -21.57 17.07
N ILE A 69 33.36 -21.08 17.14
CA ILE A 69 34.11 -20.93 18.40
C ILE A 69 34.55 -19.47 18.52
N CYS A 70 34.34 -18.88 19.69
CA CYS A 70 34.81 -17.53 19.95
C CYS A 70 36.35 -17.50 19.94
N SER A 71 36.93 -16.63 19.11
CA SER A 71 38.38 -16.47 18.99
C SER A 71 39.04 -15.88 20.24
N VAL A 72 38.25 -15.31 21.13
CA VAL A 72 38.74 -14.64 22.36
C VAL A 72 38.61 -15.52 23.57
N CYS A 73 37.43 -16.12 23.83
CA CYS A 73 37.21 -16.92 25.05
C CYS A 73 37.14 -18.43 24.81
N GLY A 74 37.09 -18.88 23.55
CA GLY A 74 36.99 -20.30 23.22
C GLY A 74 35.60 -20.91 23.36
N GLU A 75 34.58 -20.10 23.71
CA GLU A 75 33.19 -20.57 23.86
C GLU A 75 32.59 -20.96 22.52
N THR A 76 31.79 -22.02 22.51
CA THR A 76 31.09 -22.48 21.32
C THR A 76 29.75 -21.75 21.19
N ALA A 77 29.43 -21.25 19.99
CA ALA A 77 28.15 -20.61 19.73
C ALA A 77 26.99 -21.60 19.94
N PRO A 78 25.82 -21.11 20.38
CA PRO A 78 24.62 -21.93 20.49
C PRO A 78 24.21 -22.48 19.12
N ALA A 79 23.55 -23.63 19.10
CA ALA A 79 23.15 -24.33 17.86
C ALA A 79 22.27 -23.48 16.92
N ASN A 80 21.51 -22.51 17.48
CA ASN A 80 20.64 -21.59 16.74
C ASN A 80 21.26 -20.20 16.56
N TYR A 81 22.58 -20.09 16.62
CA TYR A 81 23.28 -18.82 16.48
C TYR A 81 22.83 -18.02 15.25
N THR A 82 22.58 -16.74 15.45
CA THR A 82 22.31 -15.77 14.37
C THR A 82 23.27 -14.60 14.52
N GLY A 83 24.06 -14.35 13.49
CA GLY A 83 25.04 -13.26 13.52
C GLY A 83 26.23 -13.50 12.59
N TRP A 84 27.20 -12.60 12.70
CA TRP A 84 28.42 -12.61 11.90
C TRP A 84 29.47 -13.55 12.48
N ALA A 85 30.19 -14.23 11.61
CA ALA A 85 31.36 -15.03 11.95
C ALA A 85 32.42 -14.90 10.87
N THR A 86 33.68 -15.21 11.24
CA THR A 86 34.81 -15.23 10.30
C THR A 86 35.10 -16.66 9.87
N ASP A 87 35.21 -16.93 8.60
CA ASP A 87 35.70 -18.24 8.11
C ASP A 87 37.16 -18.46 8.46
N LYS A 88 37.44 -19.47 9.22
CA LYS A 88 38.79 -19.81 9.71
C LYS A 88 39.82 -19.97 8.60
N THR A 89 39.39 -20.50 7.46
CA THR A 89 40.27 -20.83 6.31
C THR A 89 40.61 -19.62 5.46
N SER A 90 39.58 -18.81 5.12
CA SER A 90 39.72 -17.69 4.19
C SER A 90 39.88 -16.33 4.87
N GLY A 91 39.57 -16.22 6.17
CA GLY A 91 39.52 -14.97 6.91
C GLY A 91 38.33 -14.05 6.49
N LYS A 92 37.44 -14.51 5.59
CA LYS A 92 36.31 -13.73 5.11
C LYS A 92 35.12 -13.83 6.08
N GLN A 93 34.28 -12.81 6.05
CA GLN A 93 33.04 -12.78 6.85
C GLN A 93 31.99 -13.73 6.28
N MET A 94 31.20 -14.27 7.17
CA MET A 94 30.02 -15.10 6.89
C MET A 94 28.87 -14.63 7.79
N TYR A 95 27.64 -14.90 7.39
CA TYR A 95 26.48 -14.65 8.23
C TYR A 95 25.71 -15.93 8.49
N PHE A 96 25.36 -16.16 9.73
CA PHE A 96 24.57 -17.30 10.20
C PHE A 96 23.15 -16.85 10.54
N LEU A 97 22.18 -17.66 10.23
CA LEU A 97 20.79 -17.49 10.65
C LEU A 97 20.28 -18.83 11.16
N ALA A 98 19.92 -18.86 12.43
CA ALA A 98 19.46 -20.09 13.11
C ALA A 98 20.43 -21.27 12.99
N GLY A 99 21.73 -21.01 13.12
CA GLY A 99 22.79 -22.01 13.10
C GLY A 99 23.34 -22.38 11.71
N GLU A 100 22.73 -21.89 10.64
CA GLU A 100 23.16 -22.16 9.26
C GLU A 100 23.78 -20.93 8.61
N TYR A 101 24.93 -21.07 7.94
CA TYR A 101 25.48 -19.98 7.16
C TYR A 101 24.63 -19.68 5.91
N LYS A 102 24.56 -18.42 5.55
CA LYS A 102 23.80 -17.98 4.39
C LYS A 102 24.63 -17.95 3.12
N THR A 103 23.92 -18.13 2.00
CA THR A 103 24.47 -18.07 0.64
C THR A 103 23.56 -17.20 -0.23
N GLY A 104 24.11 -16.63 -1.32
CA GLY A 104 23.38 -15.74 -2.21
C GLY A 104 23.13 -14.37 -1.57
N TRP A 105 22.14 -13.66 -2.10
CA TRP A 105 21.80 -12.34 -1.62
C TRP A 105 20.96 -12.37 -0.34
N MET A 106 21.28 -11.47 0.56
CA MET A 106 20.54 -11.30 1.82
C MET A 106 20.55 -9.85 2.27
N LEU A 107 19.39 -9.35 2.69
CA LEU A 107 19.26 -8.06 3.35
C LEU A 107 19.40 -8.25 4.86
N ILE A 108 20.38 -7.55 5.46
CA ILE A 108 20.60 -7.53 6.92
C ILE A 108 20.48 -6.09 7.39
N GLY A 109 19.39 -5.77 8.10
CA GLY A 109 18.97 -4.40 8.29
C GLY A 109 18.62 -3.75 6.95
N THR A 110 19.25 -2.64 6.63
CA THR A 110 19.07 -1.92 5.35
C THR A 110 20.16 -2.23 4.31
N THR A 111 21.12 -3.08 4.62
CA THR A 111 22.28 -3.35 3.77
C THR A 111 22.13 -4.70 3.07
N ALA A 112 22.31 -4.72 1.76
CA ALA A 112 22.32 -5.94 0.96
C ALA A 112 23.73 -6.54 0.88
N TYR A 113 23.83 -7.79 1.27
CA TYR A 113 25.06 -8.58 1.26
C TYR A 113 24.92 -9.73 0.27
N HIS A 114 26.05 -10.09 -0.37
CA HIS A 114 26.11 -11.26 -1.23
C HIS A 114 27.13 -12.26 -0.67
N PHE A 115 26.70 -13.51 -0.51
CA PHE A 115 27.49 -14.60 0.03
C PHE A 115 27.70 -15.66 -1.05
N ASP A 116 28.93 -16.18 -1.15
CA ASP A 116 29.28 -17.23 -2.09
C ASP A 116 28.37 -18.45 -1.95
N LEU A 117 27.83 -18.92 -3.08
CA LEU A 117 26.84 -20.00 -3.09
C LEU A 117 27.36 -21.36 -2.59
N LYS A 118 28.69 -21.58 -2.62
CA LYS A 118 29.30 -22.86 -2.24
C LYS A 118 29.78 -22.84 -0.79
N ASN A 119 30.30 -21.71 -0.35
CA ASN A 119 31.01 -21.66 0.92
C ASN A 119 30.49 -20.58 1.90
N GLY A 120 29.51 -19.76 1.50
CA GLY A 120 28.88 -18.77 2.34
C GLY A 120 29.76 -17.59 2.74
N THR A 121 30.95 -17.41 2.14
CA THR A 121 31.79 -16.25 2.44
C THR A 121 31.29 -14.99 1.75
N MET A 122 31.33 -13.87 2.45
CA MET A 122 30.87 -12.59 1.94
C MET A 122 31.73 -12.09 0.78
N HIS A 123 31.08 -11.65 -0.28
CA HIS A 123 31.67 -10.89 -1.37
C HIS A 123 31.56 -9.39 -1.11
N LYS A 124 32.48 -8.62 -1.69
CA LYS A 124 32.37 -7.17 -1.68
C LYS A 124 31.23 -6.73 -2.57
N THR A 125 30.38 -5.84 -2.05
CA THR A 125 29.26 -5.26 -2.77
C THR A 125 29.45 -3.75 -2.94
N THR A 126 28.85 -3.17 -3.98
CA THR A 126 28.86 -1.73 -4.27
C THR A 126 27.42 -1.30 -4.54
N ILE A 127 26.96 -0.30 -3.83
CA ILE A 127 25.65 0.30 -4.06
C ILE A 127 25.74 1.05 -5.41
N LEU A 128 24.83 0.70 -6.33
CA LEU A 128 24.66 1.40 -7.59
C LEU A 128 23.67 2.55 -7.43
N GLU A 129 22.58 2.30 -6.72
CA GLU A 129 21.53 3.28 -6.50
C GLU A 129 20.83 2.97 -5.16
N ASP A 130 20.55 4.01 -4.40
CA ASP A 130 19.79 3.94 -3.15
C ASP A 130 18.82 5.14 -3.12
N VAL A 131 17.59 4.88 -3.53
CA VAL A 131 16.54 5.89 -3.60
C VAL A 131 15.58 5.66 -2.43
N PRO A 132 15.51 6.58 -1.48
CA PRO A 132 14.59 6.44 -0.35
C PRO A 132 13.14 6.56 -0.80
N THR A 133 12.23 5.88 -0.11
CA THR A 133 10.79 6.05 -0.31
C THR A 133 10.38 7.46 0.08
N THR A 134 9.63 8.10 -0.80
CA THR A 134 9.00 9.41 -0.57
C THR A 134 7.49 9.28 -0.35
N CYS A 135 6.79 10.41 -0.28
CA CYS A 135 5.33 10.41 -0.19
C CYS A 135 4.66 9.78 -1.43
N SER A 136 5.26 9.94 -2.61
CA SER A 136 4.65 9.56 -3.89
C SER A 136 5.42 8.49 -4.66
N VAL A 137 6.68 8.25 -4.31
CA VAL A 137 7.54 7.32 -5.05
C VAL A 137 8.05 6.24 -4.11
N GLN A 138 7.87 4.98 -4.52
CA GLN A 138 8.47 3.85 -3.83
C GLN A 138 9.98 3.84 -4.06
N GLY A 139 10.73 3.89 -2.97
CA GLY A 139 12.18 3.80 -3.03
C GLY A 139 12.67 2.41 -3.42
N HIS A 140 13.93 2.34 -3.80
CA HIS A 140 14.58 1.08 -4.14
C HIS A 140 16.09 1.13 -3.86
N LEU A 141 16.66 -0.05 -3.72
CA LEU A 141 18.09 -0.25 -3.56
C LEU A 141 18.57 -1.17 -4.70
N SER A 142 19.60 -0.74 -5.42
CA SER A 142 20.30 -1.54 -6.42
C SER A 142 21.77 -1.71 -6.01
N VAL A 143 22.25 -2.94 -5.96
CA VAL A 143 23.58 -3.29 -5.48
C VAL A 143 24.24 -4.27 -6.44
N LYS A 144 25.53 -4.05 -6.73
CA LYS A 144 26.35 -4.94 -7.55
C LYS A 144 27.41 -5.65 -6.69
N CYS A 145 27.54 -6.95 -6.90
CA CYS A 145 28.59 -7.77 -6.32
C CYS A 145 29.85 -7.78 -7.19
N GLU A 146 31.02 -7.90 -6.58
CA GLU A 146 32.30 -8.12 -7.29
C GLU A 146 32.28 -9.38 -8.17
N CYS A 147 31.41 -10.35 -7.89
CA CYS A 147 31.20 -11.54 -8.71
C CYS A 147 30.41 -11.27 -9.99
N GLY A 148 29.88 -10.06 -10.19
CA GLY A 148 29.13 -9.62 -11.36
C GLY A 148 27.61 -9.66 -11.20
N GLU A 149 27.08 -10.33 -10.17
CA GLU A 149 25.65 -10.37 -9.91
C GLU A 149 25.13 -9.03 -9.37
N THR A 150 23.85 -8.75 -9.65
CA THR A 150 23.14 -7.55 -9.13
C THR A 150 21.95 -8.00 -8.30
N TYR A 151 21.62 -7.16 -7.33
CA TYR A 151 20.44 -7.30 -6.48
C TYR A 151 19.64 -6.01 -6.50
N GLU A 152 18.33 -6.15 -6.69
CA GLU A 152 17.39 -5.04 -6.63
C GLU A 152 16.30 -5.38 -5.64
N THR A 153 15.99 -4.44 -4.78
CA THR A 153 14.86 -4.55 -3.85
C THR A 153 14.14 -3.22 -3.78
N LYS A 154 12.84 -3.29 -3.55
CA LYS A 154 12.01 -2.11 -3.30
C LYS A 154 11.86 -1.92 -1.80
N TYR A 155 11.88 -0.68 -1.37
CA TYR A 155 11.54 -0.30 -0.01
C TYR A 155 10.02 -0.36 0.21
N ASP A 156 9.57 0.04 1.39
CA ASP A 156 8.16 0.15 1.68
C ASP A 156 7.42 1.01 0.65
N LYS A 157 6.13 0.75 0.48
CA LYS A 157 5.29 1.54 -0.43
C LYS A 157 5.33 3.02 -0.05
N PRO A 158 5.05 3.93 -1.01
CA PRO A 158 4.91 5.35 -0.72
C PRO A 158 3.97 5.57 0.45
N SER A 159 4.34 6.50 1.34
CA SER A 159 3.58 6.75 2.56
C SER A 159 2.34 7.63 2.34
N GLY A 160 2.15 8.12 1.11
CA GLY A 160 1.15 9.13 0.77
C GLY A 160 1.50 10.53 1.30
N HIS A 161 0.69 11.50 0.96
CA HIS A 161 0.79 12.83 1.55
C HIS A 161 -0.04 12.92 2.83
N SER A 162 0.46 13.64 3.82
CA SER A 162 -0.26 14.01 5.03
C SER A 162 -0.44 15.52 5.00
N PHE A 163 -1.57 15.96 4.50
CA PHE A 163 -1.84 17.38 4.31
C PHE A 163 -2.44 18.02 5.57
N SER A 164 -1.84 19.15 5.98
CA SER A 164 -2.39 20.05 6.97
C SER A 164 -2.93 21.30 6.28
N LYS A 165 -4.14 21.72 6.64
CA LYS A 165 -4.77 22.93 6.11
C LYS A 165 -4.05 24.17 6.63
N VAL A 166 -3.66 25.06 5.73
CA VAL A 166 -3.07 26.37 6.05
C VAL A 166 -3.95 27.47 5.50
N VAL A 167 -4.18 28.52 6.27
CA VAL A 167 -4.85 29.74 5.84
C VAL A 167 -3.82 30.86 5.86
N ALA A 168 -3.52 31.41 4.72
CA ALA A 168 -2.60 32.55 4.60
C ALA A 168 -3.24 33.86 5.11
N ASP A 169 -2.44 34.89 5.34
CA ASP A 169 -2.90 36.18 5.86
C ASP A 169 -3.93 36.88 4.95
N ASP A 170 -3.89 36.58 3.65
CA ASP A 170 -4.84 37.08 2.65
C ASP A 170 -6.15 36.26 2.59
N GLY A 171 -6.29 35.24 3.43
CA GLY A 171 -7.44 34.33 3.46
C GLY A 171 -7.35 33.15 2.47
N THR A 172 -6.26 33.05 1.69
CA THR A 172 -6.06 31.92 0.77
C THR A 172 -5.87 30.62 1.56
N VAL A 173 -6.59 29.58 1.16
CA VAL A 173 -6.50 28.24 1.76
C VAL A 173 -5.64 27.36 0.86
N TYR A 174 -4.65 26.73 1.45
CA TYR A 174 -3.86 25.70 0.81
C TYR A 174 -3.55 24.57 1.79
N TYR A 175 -3.05 23.47 1.26
CA TYR A 175 -2.68 22.28 2.03
C TYR A 175 -1.18 22.06 1.90
N HIS A 176 -0.52 21.84 3.03
CA HIS A 176 0.92 21.60 3.11
C HIS A 176 1.17 20.18 3.61
N CYS A 177 1.95 19.41 2.88
CA CYS A 177 2.32 18.06 3.33
C CYS A 177 3.37 18.14 4.43
N ASP A 178 3.05 17.65 5.62
CA ASP A 178 3.92 17.66 6.80
C ASP A 178 5.20 16.84 6.62
N ARG A 179 5.22 15.92 5.65
CA ARG A 179 6.34 15.01 5.40
C ARG A 179 7.32 15.51 4.34
N CYS A 180 6.81 16.02 3.23
CA CYS A 180 7.66 16.39 2.08
C CYS A 180 7.59 17.86 1.70
N GLY A 181 6.76 18.65 2.36
CA GLY A 181 6.61 20.07 2.09
C GLY A 181 5.80 20.41 0.84
N LYS A 182 5.25 19.41 0.11
CA LYS A 182 4.42 19.70 -1.07
C LYS A 182 3.24 20.59 -0.67
N ILE A 183 3.02 21.63 -1.47
CA ILE A 183 1.84 22.51 -1.35
C ILE A 183 0.84 22.06 -2.41
N SER A 184 -0.43 21.93 -2.03
CA SER A 184 -1.54 21.60 -2.91
C SER A 184 -2.73 22.51 -2.61
N THR A 185 -3.56 22.74 -3.61
CA THR A 185 -4.86 23.41 -3.45
C THR A 185 -5.96 22.42 -3.04
N MET A 186 -5.66 21.12 -3.03
CA MET A 186 -6.59 20.02 -2.78
C MET A 186 -6.09 19.09 -1.66
N ASP A 187 -6.99 18.74 -0.74
CA ASP A 187 -6.75 17.72 0.29
C ASP A 187 -7.10 16.34 -0.29
N MET A 188 -6.19 15.78 -1.05
CA MET A 188 -6.42 14.52 -1.77
C MET A 188 -5.33 13.49 -1.42
N PRO A 189 -5.70 12.27 -1.00
CA PRO A 189 -4.73 11.28 -0.51
C PRO A 189 -3.95 10.58 -1.62
N PHE A 190 -4.37 10.71 -2.89
CA PHE A 190 -3.83 9.92 -3.99
C PHE A 190 -2.48 10.44 -4.46
N VAL A 191 -1.48 9.55 -4.48
CA VAL A 191 -0.11 9.90 -4.89
C VAL A 191 0.07 9.93 -6.40
N ASP A 192 -0.86 9.32 -7.12
CA ASP A 192 -0.91 9.20 -8.59
C ASP A 192 -1.85 10.24 -9.23
N VAL A 193 -2.23 11.27 -8.48
CA VAL A 193 -2.99 12.43 -8.97
C VAL A 193 -2.27 13.69 -8.53
N ASP A 194 -1.71 14.43 -9.50
CA ASP A 194 -1.11 15.74 -9.24
C ASP A 194 -2.17 16.83 -9.45
N ASP A 195 -2.12 17.91 -8.67
CA ASP A 195 -3.07 19.03 -8.81
C ASP A 195 -2.94 19.80 -10.14
N THR A 196 -1.89 19.55 -10.92
CA THR A 196 -1.71 20.02 -12.29
C THR A 196 -2.29 19.10 -13.36
N ASP A 197 -2.73 17.90 -12.99
CA ASP A 197 -3.36 16.98 -13.94
C ASP A 197 -4.71 17.52 -14.42
N TRP A 198 -5.00 17.32 -15.69
CA TRP A 198 -6.26 17.81 -16.31
C TRP A 198 -7.52 17.23 -15.65
N PHE A 199 -7.39 16.12 -14.96
CA PHE A 199 -8.48 15.41 -14.27
C PHE A 199 -8.49 15.65 -12.76
N ALA A 200 -7.50 16.36 -12.19
CA ALA A 200 -7.34 16.48 -10.73
C ALA A 200 -8.58 17.05 -10.05
N GLU A 201 -9.15 18.14 -10.58
CA GLU A 201 -10.39 18.73 -10.04
C GLU A 201 -11.54 17.72 -10.04
N ALA A 202 -11.68 16.94 -11.10
CA ALA A 202 -12.76 15.98 -11.22
C ALA A 202 -12.60 14.79 -10.25
N VAL A 203 -11.38 14.29 -10.09
CA VAL A 203 -11.06 13.24 -9.12
C VAL A 203 -11.31 13.74 -7.70
N TYR A 204 -10.83 14.94 -7.38
CA TYR A 204 -11.06 15.56 -6.08
C TYR A 204 -12.55 15.74 -5.77
N TYR A 205 -13.30 16.29 -6.74
CA TYR A 205 -14.75 16.43 -6.63
C TYR A 205 -15.45 15.09 -6.33
N CYS A 206 -15.13 14.05 -7.11
CA CYS A 206 -15.72 12.74 -6.92
C CYS A 206 -15.33 12.10 -5.59
N TYR A 207 -14.10 12.30 -5.15
CA TYR A 207 -13.62 11.82 -3.85
C TYR A 207 -14.33 12.52 -2.69
N GLN A 208 -14.37 13.85 -2.67
CA GLN A 208 -15.03 14.65 -1.64
C GLN A 208 -16.53 14.34 -1.50
N ASN A 209 -17.19 14.07 -2.61
CA ASN A 209 -18.60 13.69 -2.62
C ASN A 209 -18.84 12.18 -2.45
N SER A 210 -17.82 11.41 -2.13
CA SER A 210 -17.88 9.94 -1.93
C SER A 210 -18.43 9.17 -3.16
N LEU A 211 -18.34 9.73 -4.35
CA LEU A 211 -18.82 9.12 -5.61
C LEU A 211 -17.81 8.08 -6.13
N LEU A 212 -16.54 8.47 -6.21
CA LEU A 212 -15.43 7.59 -6.57
C LEU A 212 -14.45 7.50 -5.42
N ARG A 213 -13.93 6.31 -5.21
CA ARG A 213 -12.86 6.03 -4.25
C ARG A 213 -11.61 5.61 -5.00
N GLY A 214 -10.45 5.69 -4.33
CA GLY A 214 -9.22 5.07 -4.82
C GLY A 214 -9.37 3.55 -4.97
N ARG A 215 -8.51 2.95 -5.76
CA ARG A 215 -8.30 1.49 -5.77
C ARG A 215 -7.57 1.03 -4.51
N SER A 216 -6.86 1.96 -3.87
CA SER A 216 -6.31 1.83 -2.52
C SER A 216 -6.49 3.16 -1.76
N GLU A 217 -6.03 3.21 -0.53
CA GLU A 217 -6.06 4.45 0.28
C GLU A 217 -5.23 5.58 -0.36
N MET A 218 -4.20 5.24 -1.14
CA MET A 218 -3.24 6.18 -1.69
C MET A 218 -3.17 6.21 -3.22
N SER A 219 -3.94 5.38 -3.92
CA SER A 219 -3.92 5.31 -5.38
C SER A 219 -5.32 5.40 -5.96
N PHE A 220 -5.50 6.31 -6.89
CA PHE A 220 -6.73 6.45 -7.68
C PHE A 220 -6.72 5.55 -8.90
N ASP A 221 -5.54 5.34 -9.52
CA ASP A 221 -5.33 4.59 -10.76
C ASP A 221 -6.03 5.27 -11.97
N PRO A 222 -5.66 6.54 -12.29
CA PRO A 222 -6.40 7.38 -13.22
C PRO A 222 -6.47 6.83 -14.65
N ASP A 223 -5.43 6.13 -15.10
CA ASP A 223 -5.31 5.59 -16.46
C ASP A 223 -5.96 4.22 -16.63
N ALA A 224 -6.34 3.56 -15.54
CA ALA A 224 -7.00 2.27 -15.60
C ALA A 224 -8.40 2.42 -16.22
N ALA A 225 -8.78 1.47 -17.06
CA ALA A 225 -10.14 1.41 -17.58
C ALA A 225 -11.15 1.15 -16.45
N MET A 226 -12.29 1.84 -16.50
CA MET A 226 -13.38 1.63 -15.56
C MET A 226 -14.23 0.43 -15.98
N THR A 227 -14.71 -0.35 -15.00
CA THR A 227 -15.62 -1.46 -15.29
C THR A 227 -17.09 -1.01 -15.26
N ARG A 228 -17.97 -1.84 -15.84
CA ARG A 228 -19.41 -1.62 -15.83
C ARG A 228 -19.97 -1.61 -14.40
N ALA A 229 -19.50 -2.50 -13.52
CA ALA A 229 -19.89 -2.54 -12.12
C ALA A 229 -19.45 -1.28 -11.34
N GLU A 230 -18.28 -0.75 -11.64
CA GLU A 230 -17.82 0.50 -11.04
C GLU A 230 -18.73 1.67 -11.41
N LEU A 231 -19.08 1.83 -12.69
CA LEU A 231 -19.97 2.93 -13.11
C LEU A 231 -21.34 2.87 -12.43
N VAL A 232 -22.01 1.71 -12.46
CA VAL A 232 -23.35 1.62 -11.84
C VAL A 232 -23.32 1.87 -10.34
N THR A 233 -22.21 1.51 -9.68
CA THR A 233 -22.03 1.82 -8.26
C THR A 233 -21.89 3.31 -8.02
N VAL A 234 -21.25 4.05 -8.91
CA VAL A 234 -21.18 5.53 -8.84
C VAL A 234 -22.59 6.12 -8.98
N LEU A 235 -23.38 5.69 -9.95
CA LEU A 235 -24.75 6.21 -10.15
C LEU A 235 -25.65 5.88 -8.96
N TRP A 236 -25.53 4.69 -8.40
CA TRP A 236 -26.26 4.29 -7.20
C TRP A 236 -25.90 5.19 -6.01
N ARG A 237 -24.62 5.56 -5.85
CA ARG A 237 -24.17 6.53 -4.82
C ARG A 237 -24.71 7.92 -5.06
N ILE A 238 -24.72 8.40 -6.31
CA ILE A 238 -25.35 9.69 -6.69
C ILE A 238 -26.83 9.70 -6.30
N ALA A 239 -27.52 8.56 -6.40
CA ALA A 239 -28.91 8.43 -5.99
C ALA A 239 -29.11 8.33 -4.46
N GLY A 240 -28.06 8.38 -3.65
CA GLY A 240 -28.10 8.25 -2.20
C GLY A 240 -28.04 6.80 -1.70
N SER A 241 -27.57 5.88 -2.51
CA SER A 241 -27.42 4.44 -2.19
C SER A 241 -28.73 3.78 -1.75
N PRO A 242 -29.83 3.94 -2.50
CA PRO A 242 -31.13 3.41 -2.13
C PRO A 242 -31.12 1.87 -2.05
N ASN A 243 -31.99 1.32 -1.22
CA ASN A 243 -32.21 -0.12 -1.19
C ASN A 243 -32.83 -0.59 -2.50
N SER A 244 -32.46 -1.79 -2.94
CA SER A 244 -33.14 -2.53 -4.00
C SER A 244 -34.27 -3.33 -3.42
N ASP A 245 -35.43 -3.39 -4.08
CA ASP A 245 -36.56 -4.24 -3.68
C ASP A 245 -36.24 -5.72 -3.83
N ASN A 246 -35.26 -6.05 -4.68
CA ASN A 246 -34.80 -7.41 -4.96
C ASN A 246 -33.56 -7.80 -4.14
N VAL A 247 -33.60 -7.61 -2.84
CA VAL A 247 -32.48 -8.01 -1.95
C VAL A 247 -32.14 -9.50 -2.14
N GLY A 248 -30.94 -9.76 -2.62
CA GLY A 248 -30.41 -11.13 -2.82
C GLY A 248 -30.89 -11.83 -4.12
N LYS A 249 -31.67 -11.18 -4.98
CA LYS A 249 -32.04 -11.69 -6.30
C LYS A 249 -31.58 -10.69 -7.38
N THR A 250 -30.70 -11.14 -8.24
CA THR A 250 -30.27 -10.37 -9.41
C THR A 250 -30.92 -10.97 -10.66
N PRO A 251 -31.31 -10.12 -11.66
CA PRO A 251 -31.78 -10.62 -12.94
C PRO A 251 -30.66 -11.20 -13.81
N PHE A 252 -29.39 -11.09 -13.35
CA PHE A 252 -28.21 -11.48 -14.09
C PHE A 252 -27.50 -12.66 -13.43
N THR A 253 -27.11 -13.66 -14.24
CA THR A 253 -26.50 -14.90 -13.76
C THR A 253 -25.02 -14.74 -13.38
N ASP A 254 -24.37 -13.69 -13.89
CA ASP A 254 -22.97 -13.33 -13.64
C ASP A 254 -22.79 -12.26 -12.55
N VAL A 255 -23.84 -11.96 -11.80
CA VAL A 255 -23.79 -11.04 -10.65
C VAL A 255 -24.02 -11.84 -9.37
N PRO A 256 -22.96 -12.29 -8.70
CA PRO A 256 -23.08 -13.07 -7.47
C PRO A 256 -23.75 -12.28 -6.34
N ALA A 257 -24.58 -12.95 -5.55
CA ALA A 257 -25.16 -12.34 -4.37
C ALA A 257 -24.05 -11.96 -3.36
N GLY A 258 -24.14 -10.75 -2.80
CA GLY A 258 -23.19 -10.26 -1.80
C GLY A 258 -21.89 -9.63 -2.36
N SER A 259 -21.74 -9.55 -3.68
CA SER A 259 -20.66 -8.73 -4.26
C SER A 259 -20.86 -7.26 -3.94
N TRP A 260 -19.78 -6.48 -3.91
CA TRP A 260 -19.80 -5.06 -3.56
C TRP A 260 -20.67 -4.20 -4.49
N TYR A 261 -20.94 -4.70 -5.70
CA TYR A 261 -21.76 -4.03 -6.72
C TYR A 261 -23.19 -4.59 -6.83
N THR A 262 -23.53 -5.70 -6.16
CA THR A 262 -24.82 -6.38 -6.35
C THR A 262 -26.02 -5.46 -6.09
N ALA A 263 -25.99 -4.67 -5.02
CA ALA A 263 -27.07 -3.75 -4.68
C ALA A 263 -27.23 -2.66 -5.75
N ALA A 264 -26.10 -2.11 -6.25
CA ALA A 264 -26.11 -1.09 -7.28
C ALA A 264 -26.64 -1.62 -8.63
N VAL A 265 -26.21 -2.82 -9.04
CA VAL A 265 -26.65 -3.46 -10.28
C VAL A 265 -28.16 -3.75 -10.21
N ASN A 266 -28.64 -4.31 -9.11
CA ASN A 266 -30.06 -4.61 -8.93
C ASN A 266 -30.90 -3.33 -9.01
N TRP A 267 -30.55 -2.32 -8.21
CA TRP A 267 -31.27 -1.05 -8.20
C TRP A 267 -31.28 -0.36 -9.58
N CYS A 268 -30.11 -0.28 -10.25
CA CYS A 268 -30.03 0.30 -11.58
C CYS A 268 -30.84 -0.48 -12.63
N SER A 269 -30.92 -1.80 -12.52
CA SER A 269 -31.71 -2.64 -13.41
C SER A 269 -33.22 -2.49 -13.16
N GLU A 270 -33.67 -2.48 -11.91
CA GLU A 270 -35.07 -2.26 -11.53
C GLU A 270 -35.61 -0.93 -12.07
N ASN A 271 -34.77 0.11 -12.01
CA ASN A 271 -35.11 1.45 -12.48
C ASN A 271 -34.82 1.66 -13.99
N LYS A 272 -34.50 0.60 -14.74
CA LYS A 272 -34.22 0.63 -16.17
C LYS A 272 -33.09 1.58 -16.59
N ILE A 273 -32.18 1.86 -15.65
CA ILE A 273 -30.98 2.67 -15.88
C ILE A 273 -29.96 1.85 -16.66
N VAL A 274 -29.82 0.55 -16.29
CA VAL A 274 -28.95 -0.38 -17.01
C VAL A 274 -29.73 -1.58 -17.54
N ASN A 275 -29.22 -2.11 -18.65
CA ASN A 275 -29.62 -3.41 -19.19
C ASN A 275 -28.40 -4.34 -19.16
N GLY A 276 -28.66 -5.65 -19.23
CA GLY A 276 -27.61 -6.62 -19.53
C GLY A 276 -27.05 -6.49 -20.93
N ILE A 277 -26.05 -7.29 -21.21
CA ILE A 277 -25.40 -7.38 -22.54
C ILE A 277 -26.05 -8.45 -23.43
N GLY A 278 -27.07 -9.16 -22.95
CA GLY A 278 -27.72 -10.32 -23.55
C GLY A 278 -27.56 -11.56 -22.67
N ASP A 279 -28.28 -12.62 -23.01
CA ASP A 279 -28.19 -13.96 -22.39
C ASP A 279 -28.29 -13.99 -20.86
N GLY A 280 -28.94 -13.00 -20.26
CA GLY A 280 -29.04 -12.87 -18.80
C GLY A 280 -27.74 -12.44 -18.12
N LEU A 281 -26.80 -11.81 -18.85
CA LEU A 281 -25.53 -11.36 -18.35
C LEU A 281 -25.49 -9.82 -18.19
N PHE A 282 -24.82 -9.37 -17.14
CA PHE A 282 -24.51 -7.95 -16.88
C PHE A 282 -23.10 -7.56 -17.34
N ALA A 283 -22.17 -8.51 -17.28
CA ALA A 283 -20.73 -8.33 -17.50
C ALA A 283 -20.10 -7.30 -16.54
N PRO A 284 -20.08 -7.56 -15.21
CA PRO A 284 -19.66 -6.58 -14.21
C PRO A 284 -18.20 -6.14 -14.36
N ASP A 285 -17.33 -7.03 -14.78
CA ASP A 285 -15.88 -6.81 -14.89
C ASP A 285 -15.43 -6.31 -16.27
N ASP A 286 -16.35 -6.26 -17.26
CA ASP A 286 -16.03 -5.73 -18.57
C ASP A 286 -15.74 -4.24 -18.50
N GLN A 287 -14.74 -3.81 -19.25
CA GLN A 287 -14.41 -2.40 -19.42
C GLN A 287 -15.57 -1.67 -20.12
N ILE A 288 -15.97 -0.54 -19.55
CA ILE A 288 -17.10 0.22 -20.09
C ILE A 288 -16.65 1.15 -21.19
N THR A 289 -17.39 1.18 -22.32
CA THR A 289 -17.09 2.07 -23.43
C THR A 289 -17.72 3.46 -23.24
N ARG A 290 -17.17 4.46 -23.93
CA ARG A 290 -17.64 5.86 -23.87
C ARG A 290 -19.11 5.98 -24.26
N GLU A 291 -19.56 5.27 -25.31
CA GLU A 291 -20.97 5.27 -25.70
C GLU A 291 -21.90 4.57 -24.70
N GLN A 292 -21.40 3.53 -24.02
CA GLN A 292 -22.16 2.85 -22.96
C GLN A 292 -22.33 3.76 -21.74
N ILE A 293 -21.27 4.48 -21.33
CA ILE A 293 -21.33 5.42 -20.21
C ILE A 293 -22.42 6.45 -20.43
N VAL A 294 -22.40 7.13 -21.58
CA VAL A 294 -23.39 8.19 -21.84
C VAL A 294 -24.80 7.65 -22.03
N THR A 295 -24.95 6.42 -22.56
CA THR A 295 -26.26 5.76 -22.67
C THR A 295 -26.85 5.47 -21.28
N ILE A 296 -26.04 5.01 -20.36
CA ILE A 296 -26.45 4.74 -18.97
C ILE A 296 -26.76 6.07 -18.26
N LEU A 297 -25.90 7.08 -18.41
CA LEU A 297 -26.12 8.43 -17.83
C LEU A 297 -27.39 9.09 -18.39
N TYR A 298 -27.67 8.96 -19.67
CA TYR A 298 -28.88 9.49 -20.30
C TYR A 298 -30.14 8.85 -19.71
N ARG A 299 -30.15 7.53 -19.52
CA ARG A 299 -31.25 6.81 -18.84
C ARG A 299 -31.37 7.24 -17.38
N PHE A 300 -30.26 7.43 -16.71
CA PHE A 300 -30.25 7.92 -15.34
C PHE A 300 -30.78 9.36 -15.24
N ALA A 301 -30.44 10.23 -16.18
CA ALA A 301 -30.97 11.57 -16.27
C ALA A 301 -32.52 11.57 -16.47
N LYS A 302 -33.02 10.74 -17.36
CA LYS A 302 -34.47 10.53 -17.53
C LYS A 302 -35.15 10.01 -16.27
N PHE A 303 -34.53 9.05 -15.60
CA PHE A 303 -35.01 8.53 -14.30
C PHE A 303 -35.10 9.62 -13.24
N ARG A 304 -34.13 10.54 -13.23
CA ARG A 304 -34.12 11.71 -12.31
C ARG A 304 -35.06 12.84 -12.76
N GLY A 305 -35.78 12.70 -13.86
CA GLY A 305 -36.71 13.71 -14.38
C GLY A 305 -36.05 14.92 -15.03
N LEU A 306 -34.75 14.80 -15.40
CA LEU A 306 -34.06 15.85 -16.12
C LEU A 306 -34.58 15.98 -17.55
N ASP A 307 -34.63 17.23 -18.08
CA ASP A 307 -34.84 17.48 -19.48
C ASP A 307 -33.61 17.01 -20.29
N VAL A 308 -33.86 16.13 -21.24
CA VAL A 308 -32.83 15.57 -22.13
C VAL A 308 -33.11 15.90 -23.60
N GLY A 309 -33.88 16.97 -23.84
CA GLY A 309 -34.29 17.40 -25.19
C GLY A 309 -33.16 18.06 -25.97
N ASP A 310 -32.16 18.63 -25.32
CA ASP A 310 -31.04 19.26 -26.03
C ASP A 310 -30.21 18.20 -26.77
N THR A 311 -30.00 18.46 -28.07
CA THR A 311 -29.25 17.56 -28.95
C THR A 311 -28.33 18.33 -29.90
N THR A 312 -27.29 17.64 -30.39
CA THR A 312 -26.38 18.18 -31.40
C THR A 312 -26.15 17.18 -32.52
N ASP A 313 -25.86 17.69 -33.72
CA ASP A 313 -25.47 16.86 -34.85
C ASP A 313 -24.01 16.38 -34.68
N LEU A 314 -23.87 15.10 -34.30
CA LEU A 314 -22.54 14.50 -34.05
C LEU A 314 -21.70 14.47 -35.33
N ALA A 315 -22.33 14.30 -36.53
CA ALA A 315 -21.61 14.22 -37.80
C ALA A 315 -20.93 15.55 -38.17
N LYS A 316 -21.44 16.67 -37.66
CA LYS A 316 -20.80 17.99 -37.85
C LYS A 316 -19.65 18.26 -36.89
N LYS A 317 -19.57 17.51 -35.80
CA LYS A 317 -18.57 17.74 -34.76
C LYS A 317 -17.43 16.71 -34.77
N PHE A 318 -17.71 15.45 -35.14
CA PHE A 318 -16.78 14.36 -34.98
C PHE A 318 -16.62 13.55 -36.26
N THR A 319 -15.39 13.25 -36.61
CA THR A 319 -15.01 12.52 -37.82
C THR A 319 -15.44 11.05 -37.81
N ASP A 320 -15.60 10.48 -36.60
CA ASP A 320 -15.97 9.09 -36.37
C ASP A 320 -17.42 8.89 -35.92
N ALA A 321 -18.28 9.91 -36.10
CA ALA A 321 -19.68 9.85 -35.70
C ALA A 321 -20.44 8.66 -36.30
N ALA A 322 -20.05 8.19 -37.50
CA ALA A 322 -20.65 7.03 -38.17
C ALA A 322 -20.37 5.71 -37.42
N ARG A 323 -19.40 5.67 -36.49
CA ARG A 323 -19.08 4.51 -35.67
C ARG A 323 -19.96 4.40 -34.42
N VAL A 324 -20.76 5.43 -34.13
CA VAL A 324 -21.65 5.42 -32.96
C VAL A 324 -22.75 4.38 -33.18
N SER A 325 -22.94 3.49 -32.24
CA SER A 325 -24.00 2.46 -32.28
C SER A 325 -25.37 3.11 -32.22
N ASP A 326 -26.37 2.54 -32.93
CA ASP A 326 -27.71 3.11 -33.04
C ASP A 326 -28.34 3.37 -31.66
N TYR A 327 -28.13 2.47 -30.70
CA TYR A 327 -28.69 2.63 -29.35
C TYR A 327 -28.10 3.83 -28.57
N ALA A 328 -26.92 4.33 -28.97
CA ALA A 328 -26.19 5.38 -28.28
C ALA A 328 -26.29 6.76 -28.93
N LYS A 329 -26.81 6.84 -30.14
CA LYS A 329 -26.88 8.10 -30.93
C LYS A 329 -27.57 9.23 -30.19
N GLU A 330 -28.77 8.97 -29.64
CA GLU A 330 -29.55 9.97 -28.92
C GLU A 330 -28.82 10.40 -27.64
N ALA A 331 -28.30 9.43 -26.87
CA ALA A 331 -27.58 9.69 -25.63
C ALA A 331 -26.28 10.50 -25.86
N LEU A 332 -25.49 10.13 -26.87
CA LEU A 332 -24.29 10.88 -27.23
C LEU A 332 -24.58 12.28 -27.72
N SER A 333 -25.62 12.43 -28.58
CA SER A 333 -26.05 13.74 -29.06
C SER A 333 -26.41 14.67 -27.90
N TRP A 334 -27.18 14.18 -26.93
CA TRP A 334 -27.51 14.91 -25.71
C TRP A 334 -26.25 15.21 -24.87
N ALA A 335 -25.45 14.21 -24.54
CA ALA A 335 -24.29 14.39 -23.65
C ALA A 335 -23.26 15.38 -24.20
N VAL A 336 -23.12 15.45 -25.53
CA VAL A 336 -22.28 16.47 -26.22
C VAL A 336 -22.93 17.84 -26.19
N ALA A 337 -24.26 17.93 -26.41
CA ALA A 337 -24.98 19.20 -26.40
C ALA A 337 -24.90 19.90 -25.06
N VAL A 338 -25.04 19.14 -23.94
CA VAL A 338 -25.00 19.68 -22.58
C VAL A 338 -23.58 19.68 -21.98
N GLY A 339 -22.54 19.31 -22.73
CA GLY A 339 -21.13 19.39 -22.32
C GLY A 339 -20.65 18.34 -21.30
N ILE A 340 -21.41 17.26 -21.10
CA ILE A 340 -21.02 16.14 -20.24
C ILE A 340 -19.81 15.41 -20.83
N ILE A 341 -19.83 15.13 -22.13
CA ILE A 341 -18.72 14.51 -22.84
C ILE A 341 -18.24 15.44 -23.98
N ASN A 342 -16.93 15.53 -24.10
CA ASN A 342 -16.25 16.21 -25.18
C ASN A 342 -15.55 15.19 -26.07
N GLY A 343 -15.23 15.59 -27.31
CA GLY A 343 -14.38 14.80 -28.19
C GLY A 343 -12.94 14.75 -27.73
N MET A 344 -12.17 13.94 -28.40
CA MET A 344 -10.73 13.82 -28.27
C MET A 344 -10.03 14.95 -29.07
N PRO A 345 -8.73 15.21 -28.82
CA PRO A 345 -7.97 16.26 -29.53
C PRO A 345 -7.91 16.10 -31.05
N ASP A 346 -8.13 14.89 -31.58
CA ASP A 346 -8.17 14.56 -32.99
C ASP A 346 -9.56 14.74 -33.64
N ASN A 347 -10.50 15.40 -32.97
CA ASN A 347 -11.89 15.57 -33.37
C ASN A 347 -12.68 14.26 -33.53
N THR A 348 -12.32 13.21 -32.79
CA THR A 348 -13.13 12.00 -32.66
C THR A 348 -13.91 11.99 -31.35
N ILE A 349 -15.03 11.24 -31.29
CA ILE A 349 -15.78 10.99 -30.07
C ILE A 349 -15.32 9.65 -29.42
N ALA A 350 -14.68 8.80 -30.21
CA ALA A 350 -14.18 7.48 -29.83
C ALA A 350 -15.23 6.61 -29.10
N PRO A 351 -16.40 6.35 -29.70
CA PRO A 351 -17.58 5.82 -28.99
C PRO A 351 -17.32 4.44 -28.35
N GLN A 352 -16.55 3.61 -29.03
CA GLN A 352 -16.29 2.22 -28.63
C GLN A 352 -15.00 2.03 -27.81
N ASN A 353 -14.23 3.10 -27.59
CA ASN A 353 -13.07 3.03 -26.71
C ASN A 353 -13.51 2.90 -25.25
N SER A 354 -12.81 2.09 -24.49
CA SER A 354 -12.96 2.04 -23.03
C SER A 354 -12.57 3.38 -22.44
N ALA A 355 -13.31 3.83 -21.44
CA ALA A 355 -12.99 5.07 -20.73
C ALA A 355 -12.13 4.78 -19.50
N THR A 356 -11.16 5.65 -19.26
CA THR A 356 -10.33 5.59 -18.05
C THR A 356 -11.09 6.12 -16.83
N ARG A 357 -10.60 5.78 -15.64
CA ARG A 357 -11.18 6.27 -14.39
C ARG A 357 -11.13 7.79 -14.29
N ALA A 358 -10.07 8.43 -14.79
CA ALA A 358 -9.95 9.88 -14.89
C ALA A 358 -11.00 10.51 -15.81
N GLU A 359 -11.22 9.91 -16.98
CA GLU A 359 -12.26 10.35 -17.92
C GLU A 359 -13.64 10.22 -17.31
N VAL A 360 -13.93 9.09 -16.64
CA VAL A 360 -15.24 8.91 -15.99
C VAL A 360 -15.43 9.86 -14.82
N ALA A 361 -14.40 10.11 -14.00
CA ALA A 361 -14.49 11.13 -12.94
C ALA A 361 -14.90 12.50 -13.53
N THR A 362 -14.31 12.88 -14.68
CA THR A 362 -14.64 14.14 -15.38
C THR A 362 -16.07 14.15 -15.88
N ILE A 363 -16.53 13.06 -16.47
CA ILE A 363 -17.91 12.90 -16.94
C ILE A 363 -18.89 13.00 -15.77
N ILE A 364 -18.63 12.31 -14.67
CA ILE A 364 -19.49 12.32 -13.47
C ILE A 364 -19.53 13.69 -12.82
N MET A 365 -18.40 14.38 -12.68
CA MET A 365 -18.39 15.75 -12.15
C MET A 365 -19.24 16.70 -13.00
N ARG A 366 -19.10 16.65 -14.32
CA ARG A 366 -19.88 17.49 -15.24
C ARG A 366 -21.38 17.18 -15.15
N TYR A 367 -21.72 15.89 -15.11
CA TYR A 367 -23.12 15.45 -14.93
C TYR A 367 -23.71 15.96 -13.62
N THR A 368 -23.01 15.78 -12.50
CA THR A 368 -23.52 16.21 -11.19
C THR A 368 -23.64 17.73 -11.07
N LYS A 369 -22.68 18.49 -11.64
CA LYS A 369 -22.76 19.97 -11.71
C LYS A 369 -23.95 20.43 -12.56
N LEU A 370 -24.25 19.73 -13.67
CA LEU A 370 -25.44 20.02 -14.50
C LEU A 370 -26.73 19.83 -13.69
N VAL A 371 -26.85 18.70 -12.98
CA VAL A 371 -28.06 18.39 -12.18
C VAL A 371 -28.23 19.41 -11.05
N SER A 372 -27.18 19.75 -10.33
CA SER A 372 -27.26 20.75 -9.23
C SER A 372 -27.59 22.15 -9.73
N GLY A 373 -27.26 22.51 -10.96
CA GLY A 373 -27.59 23.79 -11.57
C GLY A 373 -29.04 23.89 -12.03
N THR A 374 -29.77 22.77 -12.16
CA THR A 374 -31.18 22.71 -12.57
C THR A 374 -32.16 22.62 -11.40
N GLU A 375 -31.65 22.39 -10.16
CA GLU A 375 -32.45 22.32 -8.92
C GLU A 375 -32.66 23.71 -8.25
N ASN A 376 -32.22 24.85 -8.85
CA ASN A 376 -32.40 26.23 -8.35
C ASN A 376 -33.54 26.98 -8.98
#